data_15c9518ad8a8e2f11d126e43583bcc5b
#
_entry.id   15c9518ad8a8e2f11d126e43583bcc5b
#
_cell.length_a   1.000
_cell.length_b   1.000
_cell.length_c   1.000
_cell.angle_alpha   90.00
_cell.angle_beta   90.00
_cell.angle_gamma   90.00
#
_symmetry.space_group_name_H-M   'P 1'
#
loop_
_entity.id
_entity.type
_entity.pdbx_description
1 polymer ?
#
loop_
_entity_poly.entity_id
_entity_poly.type
_entity_poly.pdbx_seq_one_letter_code
_entity_poly.pdbx_strand_id
1 'polypeptide(L)'
;MNANVGETKSSSGLPFARGFWELIAYQKARALQQRIFELSKKFPREEMYSLTDQARRASRSIGAQIAEAWAKRDYERHFVSKLSDAIGECNETQHWTISAVDHSYLTRDDAKEIWSLALEVGRILTSMSERSDEFCQDAANPRVRESSLDFFRAAPHPWAD
;
A
#
# COMPACT_ATOMS: atom_id res chain seq x y z
N MET A 1 -47.09 19.45 -22.94
CA MET A 1 -45.67 19.47 -23.44
C MET A 1 -44.77 19.48 -22.23
N ASN A 2 -44.32 18.31 -21.82
CA ASN A 2 -43.39 18.19 -20.70
C ASN A 2 -42.04 17.74 -21.28
N ALA A 3 -41.09 18.66 -21.29
CA ALA A 3 -39.71 18.38 -21.63
C ALA A 3 -39.03 17.72 -20.41
N ASN A 4 -38.71 16.44 -20.54
CA ASN A 4 -37.95 15.71 -19.56
C ASN A 4 -36.47 16.03 -19.79
N VAL A 5 -35.92 16.88 -18.93
CA VAL A 5 -34.50 17.17 -18.91
C VAL A 5 -33.79 16.02 -18.22
N GLY A 6 -33.23 15.13 -18.99
CA GLY A 6 -32.37 14.07 -18.48
C GLY A 6 -31.13 14.66 -17.83
N GLU A 7 -31.04 14.59 -16.52
CA GLU A 7 -29.79 14.83 -15.80
C GLU A 7 -28.79 13.73 -16.16
N THR A 8 -27.82 14.05 -17.02
CA THR A 8 -26.64 13.26 -17.18
C THR A 8 -25.79 13.38 -15.92
N LYS A 9 -25.85 12.37 -15.05
CA LYS A 9 -24.87 12.22 -13.98
C LYS A 9 -23.50 12.10 -14.60
N SER A 10 -22.73 13.18 -14.54
CA SER A 10 -21.30 13.19 -14.80
C SER A 10 -20.65 12.26 -13.77
N SER A 11 -20.28 11.07 -14.19
CA SER A 11 -19.40 10.20 -13.40
C SER A 11 -18.00 10.82 -13.39
N SER A 12 -17.72 11.64 -12.39
CA SER A 12 -16.36 12.06 -12.07
C SER A 12 -15.59 10.87 -11.48
N GLY A 13 -15.43 9.81 -12.27
CA GLY A 13 -14.59 8.70 -11.92
C GLY A 13 -13.15 9.18 -11.91
N LEU A 14 -12.49 9.11 -10.77
CA LEU A 14 -11.03 9.20 -10.69
C LEU A 14 -10.45 8.19 -11.69
N PRO A 15 -9.39 8.55 -12.46
CA PRO A 15 -8.79 7.62 -13.40
C PRO A 15 -8.35 6.37 -12.64
N PHE A 16 -8.74 5.19 -13.10
CA PHE A 16 -8.34 3.92 -12.53
C PHE A 16 -6.83 3.80 -12.55
N ALA A 17 -6.24 3.35 -11.44
CA ALA A 17 -4.83 3.05 -11.40
C ALA A 17 -4.47 1.99 -12.44
N ARG A 18 -3.43 2.25 -13.24
CA ARG A 18 -2.92 1.33 -14.25
C ARG A 18 -2.11 0.18 -13.64
N GLY A 19 -1.64 0.36 -12.40
CA GLY A 19 -0.89 -0.64 -11.67
C GLY A 19 -0.79 -0.27 -10.19
N PHE A 20 -0.34 -1.22 -9.38
CA PHE A 20 -0.21 -1.02 -7.93
C PHE A 20 0.67 0.19 -7.56
N TRP A 21 1.65 0.53 -8.39
CA TRP A 21 2.57 1.66 -8.16
C TRP A 21 1.90 3.03 -8.22
N GLU A 22 0.70 3.14 -8.83
CA GLU A 22 -0.11 4.35 -8.85
C GLU A 22 -1.02 4.48 -7.62
N LEU A 23 -1.18 3.41 -6.85
CA LEU A 23 -1.98 3.43 -5.64
C LEU A 23 -1.35 4.35 -4.58
N ILE A 24 -2.15 5.24 -4.00
CA ILE A 24 -1.70 6.13 -2.92
C ILE A 24 -1.15 5.32 -1.75
N ALA A 25 -1.78 4.19 -1.40
CA ALA A 25 -1.30 3.29 -0.36
C ALA A 25 0.13 2.81 -0.63
N TYR A 26 0.43 2.42 -1.87
CA TYR A 26 1.76 1.96 -2.25
C TYR A 26 2.80 3.08 -2.21
N GLN A 27 2.46 4.28 -2.70
CA GLN A 27 3.35 5.43 -2.67
C GLN A 27 3.70 5.83 -1.23
N LYS A 28 2.71 5.81 -0.32
CA LYS A 28 2.91 6.08 1.11
C LYS A 28 3.72 4.97 1.79
N ALA A 29 3.49 3.70 1.46
CA ALA A 29 4.30 2.58 1.94
C ALA A 29 5.76 2.72 1.50
N ARG A 30 6.02 3.17 0.26
CA ARG A 30 7.38 3.47 -0.22
C ARG A 30 8.04 4.60 0.57
N ALA A 31 7.31 5.65 0.89
CA ALA A 31 7.84 6.75 1.70
C ALA A 31 8.22 6.26 3.12
N LEU A 32 7.36 5.46 3.75
CA LEU A 32 7.63 4.83 5.04
C LEU A 32 8.88 3.93 4.99
N GLN A 33 8.95 3.03 4.02
CA GLN A 33 10.09 2.14 3.80
C GLN A 33 11.39 2.92 3.62
N GLN A 34 11.37 4.00 2.83
CA GLN A 34 12.55 4.85 2.61
C GLN A 34 12.98 5.52 3.91
N ARG A 35 12.04 6.00 4.70
CA ARG A 35 12.35 6.62 5.99
C ARG A 35 12.99 5.63 6.97
N ILE A 36 12.43 4.43 7.09
CA ILE A 36 13.02 3.35 7.90
C ILE A 36 14.44 3.03 7.40
N PHE A 37 14.64 2.93 6.09
CA PHE A 37 15.97 2.66 5.53
C PHE A 37 16.98 3.72 5.92
N GLU A 38 16.64 5.01 5.77
CA GLU A 38 17.56 6.12 6.12
C GLU A 38 17.90 6.16 7.61
N LEU A 39 16.89 6.03 8.47
CA LEU A 39 17.10 6.07 9.90
C LEU A 39 17.87 4.86 10.41
N SER A 40 17.62 3.68 9.88
CA SER A 40 18.29 2.45 10.31
C SER A 40 19.76 2.34 9.88
N LYS A 41 20.26 3.24 9.01
CA LYS A 41 21.69 3.37 8.74
C LYS A 41 22.51 3.75 9.98
N LYS A 42 21.88 4.39 10.95
CA LYS A 42 22.48 4.84 12.21
C LYS A 42 22.47 3.78 13.31
N PHE A 43 21.78 2.64 13.08
CA PHE A 43 21.69 1.58 14.08
C PHE A 43 23.05 0.91 14.27
N PRO A 44 23.36 0.41 15.47
CA PRO A 44 24.61 -0.28 15.74
C PRO A 44 24.81 -1.48 14.80
N ARG A 45 26.08 -1.76 14.48
CA ARG A 45 26.44 -2.84 13.56
C ARG A 45 26.01 -4.22 14.06
N GLU A 46 26.00 -4.43 15.37
CA GLU A 46 25.50 -5.64 16.03
C GLU A 46 24.02 -5.92 15.77
N GLU A 47 23.23 -4.88 15.44
CA GLU A 47 21.80 -5.00 15.11
C GLU A 47 21.54 -5.30 13.64
N MET A 48 22.56 -5.44 12.82
CA MET A 48 22.40 -5.60 11.37
C MET A 48 21.53 -6.80 10.98
N TYR A 49 21.64 -7.91 11.71
CA TYR A 49 20.89 -9.16 11.47
C TYR A 49 19.77 -9.38 12.48
N SER A 50 19.43 -8.37 13.27
CA SER A 50 18.35 -8.39 14.24
C SER A 50 17.40 -7.24 14.00
N LEU A 51 17.42 -6.19 14.82
CA LEU A 51 16.49 -5.06 14.74
C LEU A 51 16.53 -4.36 13.38
N THR A 52 17.73 -4.12 12.81
CA THR A 52 17.87 -3.46 11.52
C THR A 52 17.21 -4.25 10.39
N ASP A 53 17.46 -5.56 10.34
CA ASP A 53 16.88 -6.45 9.34
C ASP A 53 15.36 -6.50 9.48
N GLN A 54 14.85 -6.71 10.69
CA GLN A 54 13.41 -6.82 10.94
C GLN A 54 12.66 -5.53 10.59
N ALA A 55 13.15 -4.36 11.03
CA ALA A 55 12.52 -3.08 10.70
C ALA A 55 12.47 -2.82 9.19
N ARG A 56 13.56 -3.14 8.48
CA ARG A 56 13.62 -3.00 7.02
C ARG A 56 12.72 -4.00 6.31
N ARG A 57 12.65 -5.24 6.77
CA ARG A 57 11.79 -6.28 6.19
C ARG A 57 10.32 -5.93 6.36
N ALA A 58 9.86 -5.63 7.58
CA ALA A 58 8.48 -5.26 7.86
C ALA A 58 8.04 -4.08 6.98
N SER A 59 8.80 -2.98 6.96
CA SER A 59 8.44 -1.81 6.16
C SER A 59 8.40 -2.07 4.64
N ARG A 60 9.26 -2.97 4.11
CA ARG A 60 9.26 -3.37 2.70
C ARG A 60 8.10 -4.30 2.37
N SER A 61 7.75 -5.19 3.29
CA SER A 61 6.66 -6.15 3.12
C SER A 61 5.32 -5.46 2.93
N ILE A 62 5.09 -4.28 3.50
CA ILE A 62 3.87 -3.49 3.28
C ILE A 62 3.62 -3.29 1.78
N GLY A 63 4.62 -2.76 1.07
CA GLY A 63 4.51 -2.53 -0.38
C GLY A 63 4.37 -3.81 -1.19
N ALA A 64 5.06 -4.89 -0.79
CA ALA A 64 4.96 -6.20 -1.41
C ALA A 64 3.53 -6.77 -1.29
N GLN A 65 2.92 -6.70 -0.09
CA GLN A 65 1.55 -7.17 0.13
C GLN A 65 0.52 -6.35 -0.65
N ILE A 66 0.73 -5.03 -0.80
CA ILE A 66 -0.13 -4.17 -1.65
C ILE A 66 -0.04 -4.61 -3.12
N ALA A 67 1.16 -4.89 -3.61
CA ALA A 67 1.36 -5.38 -4.98
C ALA A 67 0.70 -6.75 -5.21
N GLU A 68 0.79 -7.66 -4.23
CA GLU A 68 0.10 -8.95 -4.27
C GLU A 68 -1.43 -8.79 -4.21
N ALA A 69 -1.94 -7.88 -3.37
CA ALA A 69 -3.37 -7.57 -3.32
C ALA A 69 -3.87 -7.12 -4.70
N TRP A 70 -3.15 -6.20 -5.34
CA TRP A 70 -3.47 -5.74 -6.68
C TRP A 70 -3.54 -6.87 -7.71
N ALA A 71 -2.59 -7.80 -7.67
CA ALA A 71 -2.56 -8.96 -8.55
C ALA A 71 -3.71 -9.95 -8.29
N LYS A 72 -4.25 -9.96 -7.06
CA LYS A 72 -5.31 -10.88 -6.63
C LYS A 72 -6.72 -10.27 -6.63
N ARG A 73 -6.89 -9.08 -7.19
CA ARG A 73 -8.19 -8.38 -7.18
C ARG A 73 -9.30 -9.05 -7.99
N ASP A 74 -8.99 -10.10 -8.76
CA ASP A 74 -9.99 -10.97 -9.38
C ASP A 74 -10.80 -11.77 -8.33
N TYR A 75 -10.28 -11.85 -7.11
CA TYR A 75 -10.89 -12.57 -5.99
C TYR A 75 -10.90 -11.67 -4.75
N GLU A 76 -12.04 -11.07 -4.46
CA GLU A 76 -12.20 -10.09 -3.39
C GLU A 76 -11.64 -10.57 -2.05
N ARG A 77 -11.92 -11.82 -1.66
CA ARG A 77 -11.41 -12.39 -0.39
C ARG A 77 -9.88 -12.44 -0.36
N HIS A 78 -9.23 -12.72 -1.48
CA HIS A 78 -7.77 -12.74 -1.56
C HIS A 78 -7.20 -11.33 -1.53
N PHE A 79 -7.86 -10.37 -2.21
CA PHE A 79 -7.50 -8.96 -2.15
C PHE A 79 -7.54 -8.43 -0.72
N VAL A 80 -8.68 -8.61 -0.02
CA VAL A 80 -8.86 -8.18 1.37
C VAL A 80 -7.86 -8.86 2.30
N SER A 81 -7.62 -10.16 2.13
CA SER A 81 -6.61 -10.89 2.92
C SER A 81 -5.22 -10.27 2.78
N LYS A 82 -4.80 -9.93 1.56
CA LYS A 82 -3.50 -9.30 1.33
C LYS A 82 -3.39 -7.88 1.88
N LEU A 83 -4.49 -7.12 1.86
CA LEU A 83 -4.54 -5.82 2.54
C LEU A 83 -4.42 -5.99 4.06
N SER A 84 -5.03 -7.03 4.62
CA SER A 84 -4.89 -7.36 6.05
C SER A 84 -3.45 -7.73 6.40
N ASP A 85 -2.76 -8.51 5.55
CA ASP A 85 -1.34 -8.82 5.71
C ASP A 85 -0.51 -7.52 5.71
N ALA A 86 -0.77 -6.59 4.78
CA ALA A 86 -0.10 -5.30 4.72
C ALA A 86 -0.32 -4.46 5.99
N ILE A 87 -1.53 -4.49 6.58
CA ILE A 87 -1.82 -3.82 7.86
C ILE A 87 -1.01 -4.47 8.99
N GLY A 88 -0.88 -5.80 8.99
CA GLY A 88 -0.02 -6.52 9.92
C GLY A 88 1.43 -6.04 9.87
N GLU A 89 1.98 -5.86 8.68
CA GLU A 89 3.33 -5.34 8.46
C GLU A 89 3.49 -3.87 8.90
N CYS A 90 2.43 -3.05 8.80
CA CYS A 90 2.42 -1.70 9.39
C CYS A 90 2.58 -1.76 10.91
N ASN A 91 1.83 -2.66 11.58
CA ASN A 91 1.92 -2.85 13.02
C ASN A 91 3.30 -3.41 13.42
N GLU A 92 3.86 -4.32 12.65
CA GLU A 92 5.21 -4.83 12.88
C GLU A 92 6.26 -3.73 12.73
N THR A 93 6.14 -2.88 11.72
CA THR A 93 7.01 -1.69 11.56
C THR A 93 6.94 -0.77 12.78
N GLN A 94 5.74 -0.55 13.33
CA GLN A 94 5.56 0.23 14.56
C GLN A 94 6.19 -0.45 15.78
N HIS A 95 6.08 -1.78 15.90
CA HIS A 95 6.73 -2.56 16.95
C HIS A 95 8.25 -2.37 16.94
N TRP A 96 8.88 -2.53 15.79
CA TRP A 96 10.34 -2.35 15.66
C TRP A 96 10.76 -0.91 15.89
N THR A 97 9.90 0.06 15.58
CA THR A 97 10.14 1.48 15.90
C THR A 97 10.16 1.71 17.41
N ILE A 98 9.24 1.11 18.17
CA ILE A 98 9.23 1.16 19.64
C ILE A 98 10.53 0.56 20.17
N SER A 99 10.91 -0.63 19.72
CA SER A 99 12.16 -1.29 20.14
C SER A 99 13.39 -0.42 19.88
N ALA A 100 13.45 0.26 18.74
CA ALA A 100 14.55 1.16 18.40
C ALA A 100 14.61 2.39 19.32
N VAL A 101 13.47 2.90 19.78
CA VAL A 101 13.42 3.99 20.79
C VAL A 101 13.87 3.48 22.15
N ASP A 102 13.38 2.31 22.57
CA ASP A 102 13.73 1.72 23.88
C ASP A 102 15.24 1.46 23.98
N HIS A 103 15.88 1.10 22.89
CA HIS A 103 17.33 0.91 22.82
C HIS A 103 18.11 2.19 22.51
N SER A 104 17.45 3.34 22.44
CA SER A 104 18.06 4.65 22.15
C SER A 104 18.71 4.75 20.75
N TYR A 105 18.27 3.95 19.80
CA TYR A 105 18.73 4.01 18.41
C TYR A 105 17.95 5.03 17.56
N LEU A 106 16.73 5.36 17.98
CA LEU A 106 15.90 6.41 17.41
C LEU A 106 15.52 7.46 18.45
N THR A 107 15.42 8.71 18.02
CA THR A 107 14.79 9.76 18.80
C THR A 107 13.27 9.58 18.82
N ARG A 108 12.60 10.15 19.82
CA ARG A 108 11.14 10.15 19.87
C ARG A 108 10.50 10.90 18.69
N ASP A 109 11.19 11.91 18.16
CA ASP A 109 10.66 12.67 17.01
C ASP A 109 10.79 11.89 15.70
N ASP A 110 11.90 11.17 15.47
CA ASP A 110 12.02 10.21 14.37
C ASP A 110 10.93 9.13 14.46
N ALA A 111 10.67 8.62 15.66
CA ALA A 111 9.65 7.60 15.89
C ALA A 111 8.22 8.11 15.63
N LYS A 112 7.90 9.35 16.02
CA LYS A 112 6.60 9.97 15.73
C LYS A 112 6.35 10.12 14.24
N GLU A 113 7.39 10.48 13.47
CA GLU A 113 7.31 10.57 12.02
C GLU A 113 6.99 9.19 11.40
N ILE A 114 7.74 8.15 11.75
CA ILE A 114 7.48 6.77 11.31
C ILE A 114 6.06 6.34 11.68
N TRP A 115 5.66 6.60 12.92
CA TRP A 115 4.34 6.25 13.43
C TRP A 115 3.22 6.88 12.62
N SER A 116 3.35 8.18 12.32
CA SER A 116 2.38 8.93 11.52
C SER A 116 2.27 8.37 10.10
N LEU A 117 3.40 8.04 9.46
CA LEU A 117 3.41 7.42 8.13
C LEU A 117 2.76 6.03 8.16
N ALA A 118 3.06 5.20 9.14
CA ALA A 118 2.47 3.87 9.28
C ALA A 118 0.96 3.94 9.52
N LEU A 119 0.48 4.86 10.35
CA LEU A 119 -0.94 5.10 10.57
C LEU A 119 -1.65 5.56 9.29
N GLU A 120 -1.03 6.46 8.52
CA GLU A 120 -1.60 6.92 7.25
C GLU A 120 -1.77 5.76 6.28
N VAL A 121 -0.75 4.93 6.10
CA VAL A 121 -0.81 3.72 5.27
C VAL A 121 -1.91 2.79 5.77
N GLY A 122 -1.95 2.47 7.05
CA GLY A 122 -2.94 1.59 7.65
C GLY A 122 -4.37 2.07 7.43
N ARG A 123 -4.64 3.38 7.57
CA ARG A 123 -5.97 3.97 7.30
C ARG A 123 -6.38 3.83 5.83
N ILE A 124 -5.46 4.05 4.91
CA ILE A 124 -5.74 3.89 3.47
C ILE A 124 -6.05 2.42 3.17
N LEU A 125 -5.26 1.48 3.69
CA LEU A 125 -5.47 0.04 3.48
C LEU A 125 -6.82 -0.43 4.07
N THR A 126 -7.19 0.06 5.24
CA THR A 126 -8.50 -0.21 5.85
C THR A 126 -9.62 0.30 4.96
N SER A 127 -9.53 1.54 4.50
CA SER A 127 -10.51 2.12 3.57
C SER A 127 -10.60 1.35 2.24
N MET A 128 -9.47 0.88 1.69
CA MET A 128 -9.47 0.02 0.49
C MET A 128 -10.14 -1.33 0.76
N SER A 129 -9.95 -1.90 1.95
CA SER A 129 -10.59 -3.15 2.36
C SER A 129 -12.10 -3.02 2.51
N GLU A 130 -12.56 -1.91 3.10
CA GLU A 130 -13.98 -1.61 3.29
C GLU A 130 -14.71 -1.32 1.96
N ARG A 131 -13.97 -0.87 0.95
CA ARG A 131 -14.46 -0.58 -0.41
C ARG A 131 -13.83 -1.49 -1.45
N SER A 132 -13.65 -2.76 -1.08
CA SER A 132 -13.00 -3.76 -1.94
C SER A 132 -13.68 -3.93 -3.30
N ASP A 133 -15.00 -3.75 -3.37
CA ASP A 133 -15.79 -3.78 -4.59
C ASP A 133 -15.39 -2.72 -5.63
N GLU A 134 -14.84 -1.57 -5.18
CA GLU A 134 -14.32 -0.54 -6.09
C GLU A 134 -12.99 -0.94 -6.76
N PHE A 135 -12.25 -1.87 -6.17
CA PHE A 135 -10.94 -2.33 -6.63
C PHE A 135 -11.00 -3.71 -7.30
N CYS A 136 -11.93 -4.55 -6.85
CA CYS A 136 -12.07 -5.91 -7.31
C CYS A 136 -12.90 -5.97 -8.57
N GLN A 137 -12.52 -6.90 -9.43
CA GLN A 137 -13.21 -7.15 -10.68
C GLN A 137 -14.44 -7.99 -10.41
N ASP A 138 -15.62 -7.43 -10.59
CA ASP A 138 -16.82 -8.25 -10.71
C ASP A 138 -16.74 -9.02 -12.05
N ALA A 139 -16.91 -10.32 -12.00
CA ALA A 139 -16.95 -11.18 -13.18
C ALA A 139 -18.04 -10.75 -14.19
N ALA A 140 -19.00 -9.93 -13.77
CA ALA A 140 -20.07 -9.33 -14.56
C ALA A 140 -19.65 -8.03 -15.27
N ASN A 141 -18.49 -7.41 -14.96
CA ASN A 141 -18.08 -6.17 -15.57
C ASN A 141 -17.04 -6.42 -16.70
N PRO A 142 -17.43 -6.36 -18.00
CA PRO A 142 -16.51 -6.63 -19.11
C PRO A 142 -15.33 -5.67 -19.22
N ARG A 143 -15.39 -4.48 -18.60
CA ARG A 143 -14.33 -3.46 -18.65
C ARG A 143 -13.09 -3.84 -17.83
N VAL A 144 -13.19 -4.84 -17.00
CA VAL A 144 -12.15 -5.22 -16.04
C VAL A 144 -11.47 -6.53 -16.44
N ARG A 145 -11.89 -7.12 -17.57
CA ARG A 145 -11.35 -8.36 -18.11
C ARG A 145 -10.11 -8.16 -18.99
N GLU A 146 -9.41 -7.06 -18.84
CA GLU A 146 -8.00 -7.03 -19.24
C GLU A 146 -7.28 -7.99 -18.31
N SER A 147 -7.06 -9.18 -18.82
CA SER A 147 -6.47 -10.26 -18.05
C SER A 147 -5.14 -9.79 -17.46
N SER A 148 -4.77 -10.33 -16.30
CA SER A 148 -3.43 -10.16 -15.73
C SER A 148 -2.32 -10.44 -16.76
N LEU A 149 -2.62 -11.21 -17.81
CA LEU A 149 -1.74 -11.48 -18.95
C LEU A 149 -1.60 -10.27 -19.89
N ASP A 150 -2.67 -9.52 -20.14
CA ASP A 150 -2.62 -8.31 -20.98
C ASP A 150 -1.93 -7.16 -20.23
N PHE A 151 -2.02 -7.13 -18.91
CA PHE A 151 -1.25 -6.23 -18.08
C PHE A 151 0.26 -6.38 -18.32
N PHE A 152 0.79 -7.59 -18.31
CA PHE A 152 2.22 -7.83 -18.55
C PHE A 152 2.66 -7.57 -19.98
N ARG A 153 1.73 -7.50 -20.95
CA ARG A 153 2.02 -7.18 -22.35
C ARG A 153 2.07 -5.69 -22.65
N ALA A 154 1.31 -4.88 -21.91
CA ALA A 154 1.05 -3.47 -22.26
C ALA A 154 1.35 -2.47 -21.14
N ALA A 155 1.68 -2.91 -19.92
CA ALA A 155 1.86 -2.00 -18.79
C ALA A 155 3.13 -1.14 -18.96
N PRO A 156 3.02 0.20 -18.92
CA PRO A 156 4.20 1.02 -18.79
C PRO A 156 4.88 0.70 -17.45
N HIS A 157 6.19 0.57 -17.46
CA HIS A 157 6.93 0.41 -16.20
C HIS A 157 6.99 1.74 -15.44
N PRO A 158 7.23 1.72 -14.11
CA PRO A 158 7.19 2.92 -13.27
C PRO A 158 8.18 4.02 -13.64
N TRP A 159 9.12 3.76 -14.53
CA TRP A 159 10.15 4.68 -15.01
C TRP A 159 10.02 4.96 -16.51
N ALA A 160 8.89 4.63 -17.14
CA ALA A 160 8.61 5.05 -18.50
C ALA A 160 8.23 6.53 -18.49
N ASP A 161 8.94 7.34 -19.28
CA ASP A 161 8.67 8.76 -19.50
C ASP A 161 7.34 9.00 -20.25
#